data_1225bad0b2ccb3cd56b9de2250c40de4
#
_entry.id   1225bad0b2ccb3cd56b9de2250c40de4
#
_cell.length_a   1.000
_cell.length_b   1.000
_cell.length_c   1.000
_cell.angle_alpha   90.00
_cell.angle_beta   90.00
_cell.angle_gamma   90.00
#
_symmetry.space_group_name_H-M   'P 1'
#
loop_
_entity.id
_entity.type
_entity.pdbx_description
1 polymer ?
#
loop_
_entity_poly.entity_id
_entity_poly.type
_entity_poly.pdbx_seq_one_letter_code
_entity_poly.pdbx_strand_id
1 'polypeptide(L)'
;KKTKTPKVNKLFYLIQAIFAGEKRSHMRKTTNDELRRLSAEEYAAAPKCPVAVVLDNVRSAQNVGSFFRTGDAFAVERIALCGITAVPPCRELHKTALGAEQSVAWTHHASTVECIDELRAAGYRVLAVEQVEGAAMLDALAFDPQARYALVFGNEVEGVSQEAVDRCDGAVEIPQLGTKHSLNVSVSGGVVLWEFFCRIRSKA
;
A
#
# COMPACT_ATOMS: atom_id res chain seq x y z
N LYS A 1 -34.31 44.26 -8.26
CA LYS A 1 -33.72 42.89 -8.14
C LYS A 1 -32.22 43.06 -7.94
N LYS A 2 -31.73 42.88 -6.69
CA LYS A 2 -30.29 42.90 -6.40
C LYS A 2 -29.75 41.51 -6.72
N THR A 3 -28.90 41.40 -7.71
CA THR A 3 -28.15 40.17 -8.04
C THR A 3 -27.12 39.94 -6.95
N LYS A 4 -27.23 38.82 -6.23
CA LYS A 4 -26.22 38.37 -5.28
C LYS A 4 -25.01 37.86 -6.06
N THR A 5 -23.90 38.57 -5.95
CA THR A 5 -22.59 38.10 -6.40
C THR A 5 -22.22 36.79 -5.65
N PRO A 6 -21.78 35.72 -6.32
CA PRO A 6 -21.41 34.51 -5.64
C PRO A 6 -20.20 34.78 -4.73
N LYS A 7 -20.27 34.30 -3.48
CA LYS A 7 -19.14 34.30 -2.53
C LYS A 7 -18.06 33.41 -3.09
N VAL A 8 -17.11 33.97 -3.80
CA VAL A 8 -15.91 33.26 -4.22
C VAL A 8 -15.14 32.89 -2.98
N ASN A 9 -14.82 31.60 -2.87
CA ASN A 9 -14.35 30.94 -1.68
C ASN A 9 -13.01 31.55 -1.22
N LYS A 10 -12.98 32.13 -0.02
CA LYS A 10 -11.79 32.76 0.59
C LYS A 10 -10.57 31.83 0.59
N LEU A 11 -10.82 30.49 0.60
CA LEU A 11 -9.82 29.45 0.47
C LEU A 11 -9.12 29.45 -0.91
N PHE A 12 -9.86 29.73 -1.99
CA PHE A 12 -9.28 29.80 -3.34
C PHE A 12 -8.28 30.95 -3.48
N TYR A 13 -8.59 32.14 -2.92
CA TYR A 13 -7.64 33.26 -2.90
C TYR A 13 -6.44 32.99 -1.97
N LEU A 14 -6.64 32.29 -0.86
CA LEU A 14 -5.54 31.91 0.05
C LEU A 14 -4.56 30.95 -0.64
N ILE A 15 -5.08 29.96 -1.36
CA ILE A 15 -4.29 29.01 -2.14
C ILE A 15 -3.53 29.74 -3.26
N GLN A 16 -4.18 30.67 -3.98
CA GLN A 16 -3.49 31.48 -4.99
C GLN A 16 -2.42 32.40 -4.39
N ALA A 17 -2.64 32.98 -3.21
CA ALA A 17 -1.66 33.79 -2.52
C ALA A 17 -0.44 33.02 -2.04
N ILE A 18 -0.62 31.80 -1.57
CA ILE A 18 0.49 30.88 -1.18
C ILE A 18 1.38 30.56 -2.39
N PHE A 19 0.78 30.35 -3.57
CA PHE A 19 1.53 30.04 -4.80
C PHE A 19 2.05 31.26 -5.56
N ALA A 20 1.57 32.48 -5.28
CA ALA A 20 1.98 33.71 -5.96
C ALA A 20 3.25 34.35 -5.38
N GLY A 21 3.67 33.94 -4.18
CA GLY A 21 4.83 34.53 -3.47
C GLY A 21 6.17 33.83 -3.65
N GLU A 22 6.19 32.59 -4.15
CA GLU A 22 7.44 31.87 -4.39
C GLU A 22 7.97 32.18 -5.80
N LYS A 23 9.17 32.79 -5.87
CA LYS A 23 9.96 32.75 -7.11
C LYS A 23 9.97 31.30 -7.57
N ARG A 24 9.35 31.00 -8.74
CA ARG A 24 9.38 29.67 -9.36
C ARG A 24 10.86 29.27 -9.48
N SER A 25 11.37 28.51 -8.54
CA SER A 25 12.64 27.85 -8.71
C SER A 25 12.49 27.01 -9.99
N HIS A 26 13.48 27.08 -10.86
CA HIS A 26 13.45 26.37 -12.13
C HIS A 26 13.42 24.86 -11.84
N MET A 27 12.21 24.24 -11.89
CA MET A 27 12.03 22.81 -11.65
C MET A 27 12.65 22.04 -12.80
N ARG A 28 13.66 21.24 -12.52
CA ARG A 28 14.26 20.29 -13.47
C ARG A 28 14.07 18.85 -12.97
N LYS A 29 14.11 17.90 -13.90
CA LYS A 29 14.09 16.49 -13.54
C LYS A 29 15.40 16.12 -12.84
N THR A 30 15.29 15.43 -11.72
CA THR A 30 16.43 14.80 -11.02
C THR A 30 16.89 13.58 -11.81
N THR A 31 18.17 13.40 -12.00
CA THR A 31 18.74 12.21 -12.64
C THR A 31 18.76 11.02 -11.66
N ASN A 32 18.86 9.80 -12.18
CA ASN A 32 18.92 8.60 -11.34
C ASN A 32 20.12 8.63 -10.37
N ASP A 33 21.27 9.12 -10.81
CA ASP A 33 22.48 9.23 -9.97
C ASP A 33 22.29 10.21 -8.80
N GLU A 34 21.57 11.31 -9.04
CA GLU A 34 21.26 12.30 -8.00
C GLU A 34 20.27 11.75 -6.96
N LEU A 35 19.45 10.75 -7.30
CA LEU A 35 18.49 10.14 -6.38
C LEU A 35 19.15 9.31 -5.26
N ARG A 36 20.42 8.93 -5.43
CA ARG A 36 21.21 8.15 -4.46
C ARG A 36 20.44 6.96 -3.89
N ARG A 37 19.89 6.13 -4.79
CA ARG A 37 19.17 4.92 -4.38
C ARG A 37 20.14 3.97 -3.69
N LEU A 38 19.64 3.25 -2.67
CA LEU A 38 20.41 2.26 -1.93
C LEU A 38 20.83 1.11 -2.86
N SER A 39 22.01 0.55 -2.63
CA SER A 39 22.39 -0.75 -3.20
C SER A 39 21.52 -1.86 -2.58
N ALA A 40 21.55 -3.06 -3.16
CA ALA A 40 20.81 -4.20 -2.61
C ALA A 40 21.25 -4.54 -1.18
N GLU A 41 22.56 -4.45 -0.90
CA GLU A 41 23.15 -4.70 0.42
C GLU A 41 22.74 -3.61 1.41
N GLU A 42 22.81 -2.34 1.01
CA GLU A 42 22.36 -1.20 1.83
C GLU A 42 20.86 -1.30 2.12
N TYR A 43 20.05 -1.67 1.11
CA TYR A 43 18.61 -1.86 1.28
C TYR A 43 18.32 -3.00 2.26
N ALA A 44 19.05 -4.13 2.17
CA ALA A 44 18.86 -5.27 3.08
C ALA A 44 19.16 -4.89 4.54
N ALA A 45 20.18 -4.04 4.75
CA ALA A 45 20.60 -3.58 6.08
C ALA A 45 19.76 -2.39 6.63
N ALA A 46 19.04 -1.68 5.77
CA ALA A 46 18.26 -0.52 6.16
C ALA A 46 17.04 -0.90 7.01
N PRO A 47 16.63 -0.04 7.96
CA PRO A 47 15.38 -0.23 8.70
C PRO A 47 14.19 -0.36 7.75
N LYS A 48 13.29 -1.30 8.05
CA LYS A 48 12.09 -1.53 7.26
C LYS A 48 10.88 -0.83 7.88
N CYS A 49 9.94 -0.44 7.03
CA CYS A 49 8.60 -0.07 7.45
C CYS A 49 7.95 -1.32 8.07
N PRO A 50 7.43 -1.28 9.32
CA PRO A 50 6.92 -2.45 10.02
C PRO A 50 5.56 -2.90 9.47
N VAL A 51 5.51 -3.08 8.16
CA VAL A 51 4.34 -3.53 7.40
C VAL A 51 4.70 -4.77 6.60
N ALA A 52 3.94 -5.84 6.79
CA ALA A 52 3.92 -7.02 5.94
C ALA A 52 2.75 -6.92 4.95
N VAL A 53 2.94 -7.40 3.73
CA VAL A 53 1.90 -7.57 2.72
C VAL A 53 1.56 -9.03 2.59
N VAL A 54 0.28 -9.39 2.59
CA VAL A 54 -0.21 -10.75 2.34
C VAL A 54 -1.06 -10.73 1.08
N LEU A 55 -0.72 -11.55 0.10
CA LEU A 55 -1.43 -11.68 -1.17
C LEU A 55 -2.24 -12.98 -1.18
N ASP A 56 -3.54 -12.88 -0.95
CA ASP A 56 -4.48 -14.00 -0.89
C ASP A 56 -4.94 -14.40 -2.29
N ASN A 57 -4.31 -15.43 -2.86
CA ASN A 57 -4.69 -16.00 -4.16
C ASN A 57 -4.72 -14.97 -5.31
N VAL A 58 -3.81 -13.98 -5.31
CA VAL A 58 -3.72 -12.96 -6.38
C VAL A 58 -3.31 -13.63 -7.69
N ARG A 59 -4.19 -13.55 -8.70
CA ARG A 59 -4.08 -14.31 -9.95
C ARG A 59 -3.10 -13.70 -10.95
N SER A 60 -3.02 -12.38 -11.00
CA SER A 60 -2.18 -11.67 -11.96
C SER A 60 -0.75 -11.55 -11.45
N ALA A 61 0.19 -12.25 -12.07
CA ALA A 61 1.61 -12.11 -11.78
C ALA A 61 2.13 -10.67 -11.97
N GLN A 62 1.49 -9.88 -12.85
CA GLN A 62 1.82 -8.47 -13.03
C GLN A 62 1.39 -7.62 -11.82
N ASN A 63 0.24 -7.91 -11.21
CA ASN A 63 -0.17 -7.27 -9.96
C ASN A 63 0.80 -7.63 -8.83
N VAL A 64 1.19 -8.90 -8.72
CA VAL A 64 2.20 -9.36 -7.74
C VAL A 64 3.52 -8.61 -7.92
N GLY A 65 4.03 -8.48 -9.15
CA GLY A 65 5.24 -7.72 -9.44
C GLY A 65 5.10 -6.24 -9.07
N SER A 66 3.90 -5.65 -9.26
CA SER A 66 3.62 -4.27 -8.85
C SER A 66 3.65 -4.12 -7.32
N PHE A 67 3.21 -5.12 -6.56
CA PHE A 67 3.37 -5.15 -5.10
C PHE A 67 4.82 -5.20 -4.66
N PHE A 68 5.67 -5.99 -5.32
CA PHE A 68 7.10 -5.99 -5.06
C PHE A 68 7.72 -4.61 -5.27
N ARG A 69 7.41 -3.96 -6.40
CA ARG A 69 7.93 -2.62 -6.71
C ARG A 69 7.44 -1.56 -5.72
N THR A 70 6.19 -1.61 -5.31
CA THR A 70 5.62 -0.70 -4.31
C THR A 70 6.19 -0.99 -2.93
N GLY A 71 6.35 -2.26 -2.58
CA GLY A 71 6.97 -2.71 -1.34
C GLY A 71 8.42 -2.26 -1.20
N ASP A 72 9.19 -2.33 -2.28
CA ASP A 72 10.54 -1.78 -2.34
C ASP A 72 10.54 -0.27 -2.09
N ALA A 73 9.69 0.47 -2.79
CA ALA A 73 9.61 1.92 -2.68
C ALA A 73 9.28 2.42 -1.25
N PHE A 74 8.49 1.67 -0.48
CA PHE A 74 8.11 2.00 0.90
C PHE A 74 8.85 1.15 1.95
N ALA A 75 9.85 0.38 1.51
CA ALA A 75 10.67 -0.49 2.35
C ALA A 75 9.83 -1.39 3.27
N VAL A 76 8.77 -2.03 2.74
CA VAL A 76 7.96 -2.97 3.53
C VAL A 76 8.83 -4.11 4.08
N GLU A 77 8.43 -4.66 5.22
CA GLU A 77 9.24 -5.68 5.89
C GLU A 77 9.30 -6.97 5.09
N ARG A 78 8.16 -7.42 4.52
CA ARG A 78 8.06 -8.62 3.70
C ARG A 78 6.77 -8.68 2.90
N ILE A 79 6.74 -9.59 1.92
CA ILE A 79 5.54 -9.97 1.17
C ILE A 79 5.32 -11.49 1.34
N ALA A 80 4.14 -11.89 1.82
CA ALA A 80 3.69 -13.27 1.87
C ALA A 80 2.81 -13.56 0.65
N LEU A 81 3.20 -14.57 -0.13
CA LEU A 81 2.53 -15.01 -1.35
C LEU A 81 1.74 -16.26 -1.00
N CYS A 82 0.40 -16.18 -0.97
CA CYS A 82 -0.45 -17.27 -0.48
C CYS A 82 -1.19 -17.97 -1.62
N GLY A 83 -1.35 -19.28 -1.50
CA GLY A 83 -2.10 -20.12 -2.43
C GLY A 83 -1.55 -20.10 -3.85
N ILE A 84 -2.39 -19.71 -4.80
CA ILE A 84 -2.04 -19.67 -6.24
C ILE A 84 -1.26 -18.42 -6.66
N THR A 85 -0.94 -17.51 -5.72
CA THR A 85 -0.18 -16.29 -6.00
C THR A 85 1.18 -16.63 -6.61
N ALA A 86 1.50 -15.99 -7.74
CA ALA A 86 2.75 -16.25 -8.46
C ALA A 86 3.97 -15.94 -7.58
N VAL A 87 4.97 -16.85 -7.64
CA VAL A 87 6.23 -16.72 -6.91
C VAL A 87 7.40 -16.47 -7.84
N PRO A 88 8.45 -15.77 -7.39
CA PRO A 88 9.72 -15.70 -8.13
C PRO A 88 10.42 -17.08 -8.19
N PRO A 89 11.11 -17.42 -9.33
CA PRO A 89 11.24 -16.61 -10.52
C PRO A 89 10.04 -16.76 -11.46
N CYS A 90 9.43 -15.64 -11.84
CA CYS A 90 8.31 -15.60 -12.78
C CYS A 90 8.51 -14.43 -13.74
N ARG A 91 8.55 -14.71 -15.06
CA ARG A 91 8.83 -13.71 -16.09
C ARG A 91 7.80 -12.56 -16.10
N GLU A 92 6.51 -12.88 -15.94
CA GLU A 92 5.45 -11.87 -15.96
C GLU A 92 5.48 -10.98 -14.72
N LEU A 93 5.83 -11.56 -13.57
CA LEU A 93 6.06 -10.83 -12.33
C LEU A 93 7.26 -9.88 -12.48
N HIS A 94 8.38 -10.38 -13.00
CA HIS A 94 9.61 -9.60 -13.18
C HIS A 94 9.41 -8.34 -14.03
N LYS A 95 8.55 -8.40 -15.07
CA LYS A 95 8.27 -7.26 -15.96
C LYS A 95 7.74 -6.02 -15.22
N THR A 96 7.03 -6.21 -14.11
CA THR A 96 6.45 -5.12 -13.31
C THR A 96 7.22 -4.85 -12.02
N ALA A 97 7.83 -5.88 -11.44
CA ALA A 97 8.70 -5.76 -10.26
C ALA A 97 10.02 -5.05 -10.57
N LEU A 98 10.56 -5.18 -11.79
CA LEU A 98 11.82 -4.57 -12.25
C LEU A 98 13.01 -4.84 -11.32
N GLY A 99 13.08 -6.05 -10.76
CA GLY A 99 14.15 -6.49 -9.85
C GLY A 99 13.82 -6.34 -8.37
N ALA A 100 12.72 -5.67 -7.99
CA ALA A 100 12.33 -5.51 -6.60
C ALA A 100 12.05 -6.84 -5.88
N GLU A 101 11.74 -7.91 -6.61
CA GLU A 101 11.60 -9.26 -6.08
C GLU A 101 12.92 -9.88 -5.56
N GLN A 102 14.05 -9.23 -5.84
CA GLN A 102 15.36 -9.62 -5.33
C GLN A 102 15.73 -8.85 -4.05
N SER A 103 15.14 -7.67 -3.82
CA SER A 103 15.44 -6.80 -2.68
C SER A 103 14.41 -6.94 -1.55
N VAL A 104 13.13 -7.09 -1.88
CA VAL A 104 12.08 -7.26 -0.88
C VAL A 104 12.00 -8.71 -0.41
N ALA A 105 12.10 -8.92 0.89
CA ALA A 105 11.93 -10.25 1.49
C ALA A 105 10.54 -10.81 1.19
N TRP A 106 10.45 -12.08 0.84
CA TRP A 106 9.17 -12.74 0.58
C TRP A 106 9.17 -14.20 1.06
N THR A 107 7.97 -14.71 1.31
CA THR A 107 7.72 -16.12 1.66
C THR A 107 6.53 -16.64 0.85
N HIS A 108 6.45 -17.95 0.67
CA HIS A 108 5.26 -18.60 0.10
C HIS A 108 4.58 -19.45 1.16
N HIS A 109 3.25 -19.36 1.21
CA HIS A 109 2.39 -20.14 2.10
C HIS A 109 1.32 -20.84 1.28
N ALA A 110 1.05 -22.11 1.56
CA ALA A 110 -0.03 -22.85 0.90
C ALA A 110 -1.42 -22.33 1.28
N SER A 111 -1.54 -21.80 2.50
CA SER A 111 -2.79 -21.28 3.07
C SER A 111 -2.62 -19.84 3.56
N THR A 112 -3.56 -18.95 3.17
CA THR A 112 -3.62 -17.59 3.68
C THR A 112 -3.97 -17.55 5.16
N VAL A 113 -4.84 -18.46 5.61
CA VAL A 113 -5.25 -18.58 7.02
C VAL A 113 -4.06 -18.92 7.91
N GLU A 114 -3.25 -19.90 7.51
CA GLU A 114 -2.03 -20.27 8.25
C GLU A 114 -1.03 -19.12 8.31
N CYS A 115 -0.84 -18.41 7.18
CA CYS A 115 0.01 -17.23 7.12
C CYS A 115 -0.47 -16.11 8.07
N ILE A 116 -1.78 -15.86 8.14
CA ILE A 116 -2.37 -14.88 9.07
C ILE A 116 -2.11 -15.29 10.51
N ASP A 117 -2.32 -16.58 10.87
CA ASP A 117 -2.08 -17.09 12.23
C ASP A 117 -0.61 -16.96 12.63
N GLU A 118 0.34 -17.24 11.74
CA GLU A 118 1.77 -17.03 11.96
C GLU A 118 2.11 -15.56 12.19
N LEU A 119 1.56 -14.65 11.38
CA LEU A 119 1.81 -13.21 11.51
C LEU A 119 1.23 -12.65 12.82
N ARG A 120 0.03 -13.09 13.22
CA ARG A 120 -0.56 -12.73 14.52
C ARG A 120 0.30 -13.24 15.68
N ALA A 121 0.77 -14.47 15.62
CA ALA A 121 1.67 -15.03 16.62
C ALA A 121 3.02 -14.27 16.69
N ALA A 122 3.48 -13.68 15.56
CA ALA A 122 4.65 -12.82 15.49
C ALA A 122 4.37 -11.37 15.92
N GLY A 123 3.16 -11.05 16.41
CA GLY A 123 2.79 -9.74 16.96
C GLY A 123 2.36 -8.71 15.92
N TYR A 124 1.97 -9.13 14.72
CA TYR A 124 1.35 -8.22 13.76
C TYR A 124 -0.14 -8.03 14.06
N ARG A 125 -0.61 -6.81 13.87
CA ARG A 125 -2.05 -6.53 13.72
C ARG A 125 -2.42 -6.80 12.26
N VAL A 126 -3.23 -7.81 12.01
CA VAL A 126 -3.59 -8.25 10.66
C VAL A 126 -4.90 -7.61 10.25
N LEU A 127 -4.90 -6.88 9.13
CA LEU A 127 -6.08 -6.19 8.58
C LEU A 127 -6.35 -6.67 7.16
N ALA A 128 -7.60 -7.06 6.89
CA ALA A 128 -8.06 -7.29 5.53
C ALA A 128 -8.26 -5.94 4.83
N VAL A 129 -7.75 -5.78 3.62
CA VAL A 129 -8.03 -4.62 2.76
C VAL A 129 -9.19 -5.00 1.85
N GLU A 130 -10.41 -4.83 2.36
CA GLU A 130 -11.63 -5.34 1.72
C GLU A 130 -12.87 -4.56 2.16
N GLN A 131 -13.91 -4.62 1.34
CA GLN A 131 -15.23 -4.06 1.61
C GLN A 131 -16.06 -5.07 2.42
N VAL A 132 -15.98 -4.98 3.74
CA VAL A 132 -16.73 -5.85 4.65
C VAL A 132 -17.54 -5.02 5.65
N GLU A 133 -18.62 -5.58 6.15
CA GLU A 133 -19.44 -4.93 7.17
C GLU A 133 -18.60 -4.62 8.43
N GLY A 134 -18.59 -3.38 8.85
CA GLY A 134 -17.80 -2.93 10.00
C GLY A 134 -16.33 -2.59 9.68
N ALA A 135 -15.91 -2.59 8.41
CA ALA A 135 -14.60 -2.12 8.03
C ALA A 135 -14.37 -0.65 8.42
N ALA A 136 -13.17 -0.33 8.89
CA ALA A 136 -12.78 1.06 9.11
C ALA A 136 -12.43 1.72 7.77
N MET A 137 -12.89 2.95 7.54
CA MET A 137 -12.41 3.73 6.40
C MET A 137 -10.93 4.08 6.57
N LEU A 138 -10.14 3.96 5.50
CA LEU A 138 -8.69 4.12 5.54
C LEU A 138 -8.25 5.47 6.11
N ASP A 139 -8.95 6.54 5.76
CA ASP A 139 -8.70 7.90 6.24
C ASP A 139 -9.09 8.13 7.71
N ALA A 140 -9.99 7.29 8.25
CA ALA A 140 -10.48 7.35 9.63
C ALA A 140 -9.96 6.19 10.51
N LEU A 141 -9.08 5.33 9.98
CA LEU A 141 -8.53 4.19 10.72
C LEU A 141 -7.83 4.64 12.01
N ALA A 142 -8.21 4.05 13.14
CA ALA A 142 -7.48 4.18 14.40
C ALA A 142 -6.11 3.50 14.26
N PHE A 143 -5.05 4.30 14.18
CA PHE A 143 -3.72 3.84 13.83
C PHE A 143 -2.75 3.96 15.01
N ASP A 144 -2.07 2.87 15.33
CA ASP A 144 -0.98 2.86 16.29
C ASP A 144 0.37 2.80 15.53
N PRO A 145 1.17 3.88 15.55
CA PRO A 145 2.43 3.93 14.81
C PRO A 145 3.54 3.03 15.39
N GLN A 146 3.34 2.47 16.59
CA GLN A 146 4.27 1.52 17.21
C GLN A 146 3.92 0.06 16.89
N ALA A 147 2.72 -0.20 16.37
CA ALA A 147 2.32 -1.54 16.00
C ALA A 147 2.95 -1.98 14.67
N ARG A 148 3.15 -3.29 14.54
CA ARG A 148 3.45 -3.94 13.26
C ARG A 148 2.15 -4.33 12.59
N TYR A 149 2.01 -4.07 11.32
CA TYR A 149 0.79 -4.36 10.57
C TYR A 149 1.04 -5.41 9.48
N ALA A 150 0.08 -6.29 9.28
CA ALA A 150 0.00 -7.14 8.09
C ALA A 150 -1.28 -6.80 7.32
N LEU A 151 -1.13 -6.50 6.03
CA LEU A 151 -2.21 -6.05 5.16
C LEU A 151 -2.52 -7.13 4.15
N VAL A 152 -3.72 -7.70 4.22
CA VAL A 152 -4.17 -8.81 3.36
C VAL A 152 -4.93 -8.24 2.17
N PHE A 153 -4.47 -8.55 0.96
CA PHE A 153 -5.10 -8.17 -0.30
C PHE A 153 -5.56 -9.43 -1.03
N GLY A 154 -6.80 -9.42 -1.49
CA GLY A 154 -7.41 -10.56 -2.15
C GLY A 154 -7.23 -10.61 -3.66
N ASN A 155 -7.78 -11.65 -4.27
CA ASN A 155 -7.75 -11.82 -5.71
C ASN A 155 -8.69 -10.82 -6.43
N GLU A 156 -8.50 -10.72 -7.75
CA GLU A 156 -9.15 -9.70 -8.58
C GLU A 156 -10.64 -9.95 -8.81
N VAL A 157 -11.16 -11.11 -8.46
CA VAL A 157 -12.55 -11.52 -8.70
C VAL A 157 -13.36 -11.60 -7.42
N GLU A 158 -12.81 -12.29 -6.42
CA GLU A 158 -13.52 -12.63 -5.18
C GLU A 158 -13.08 -11.78 -3.97
N GLY A 159 -12.01 -10.98 -4.15
CA GLY A 159 -11.43 -10.21 -3.05
C GLY A 159 -10.68 -11.12 -2.05
N VAL A 160 -10.61 -10.70 -0.80
CA VAL A 160 -10.07 -11.49 0.31
C VAL A 160 -11.07 -12.59 0.67
N SER A 161 -10.59 -13.84 0.75
CA SER A 161 -11.46 -14.97 1.10
C SER A 161 -12.11 -14.77 2.48
N GLN A 162 -13.37 -15.22 2.63
CA GLN A 162 -14.10 -15.05 3.90
C GLN A 162 -13.34 -15.69 5.07
N GLU A 163 -12.72 -16.85 4.85
CA GLU A 163 -11.92 -17.54 5.88
C GLU A 163 -10.72 -16.67 6.33
N ALA A 164 -10.09 -15.95 5.40
CA ALA A 164 -9.00 -15.02 5.72
C ALA A 164 -9.53 -13.77 6.44
N VAL A 165 -10.67 -13.21 6.01
CA VAL A 165 -11.33 -12.08 6.71
C VAL A 165 -11.64 -12.44 8.15
N ASP A 166 -12.22 -13.62 8.39
CA ASP A 166 -12.59 -14.10 9.73
C ASP A 166 -11.37 -14.30 10.67
N ARG A 167 -10.16 -14.44 10.10
CA ARG A 167 -8.91 -14.58 10.86
C ARG A 167 -8.21 -13.26 11.13
N CYS A 168 -8.56 -12.19 10.41
CA CYS A 168 -7.99 -10.87 10.60
C CYS A 168 -8.45 -10.22 11.92
N ASP A 169 -7.67 -9.28 12.43
CA ASP A 169 -8.02 -8.48 13.61
C ASP A 169 -9.01 -7.37 13.28
N GLY A 170 -9.28 -7.14 12.00
CA GLY A 170 -10.19 -6.16 11.45
C GLY A 170 -10.04 -5.99 9.95
N ALA A 171 -10.77 -5.03 9.40
CA ALA A 171 -10.69 -4.70 7.98
C ALA A 171 -10.59 -3.19 7.76
N VAL A 172 -10.01 -2.80 6.64
CA VAL A 172 -9.90 -1.42 6.20
C VAL A 172 -10.38 -1.28 4.77
N GLU A 173 -11.20 -0.27 4.51
CA GLU A 173 -11.75 0.04 3.21
C GLU A 173 -11.22 1.38 2.68
N ILE A 174 -10.90 1.45 1.39
CA ILE A 174 -10.57 2.69 0.71
C ILE A 174 -11.88 3.40 0.34
N PRO A 175 -12.13 4.65 0.80
CA PRO A 175 -13.33 5.38 0.42
C PRO A 175 -13.41 5.57 -1.10
N GLN A 176 -14.53 5.19 -1.71
CA GLN A 176 -14.76 5.27 -3.15
C GLN A 176 -16.08 5.97 -3.44
N LEU A 177 -16.08 6.88 -4.44
CA LEU A 177 -17.27 7.63 -4.88
C LEU A 177 -17.64 7.33 -6.33
N GLY A 178 -16.96 6.36 -6.94
CA GLY A 178 -17.14 6.01 -8.36
C GLY A 178 -18.28 5.04 -8.60
N THR A 179 -18.45 4.65 -9.88
CA THR A 179 -19.47 3.69 -10.30
C THR A 179 -18.97 2.24 -10.33
N LYS A 180 -17.66 2.02 -10.11
CA LYS A 180 -17.07 0.68 -10.06
C LYS A 180 -17.03 0.20 -8.62
N HIS A 181 -17.17 -1.13 -8.45
CA HIS A 181 -17.24 -1.74 -7.14
C HIS A 181 -15.87 -1.83 -6.43
N SER A 182 -14.76 -1.84 -7.21
CA SER A 182 -13.41 -1.99 -6.66
C SER A 182 -12.34 -1.30 -7.51
N LEU A 183 -11.20 -1.06 -6.90
CA LEU A 183 -9.96 -0.69 -7.57
C LEU A 183 -9.19 -1.95 -8.00
N ASN A 184 -8.26 -1.81 -8.94
CA ASN A 184 -7.26 -2.86 -9.18
C ASN A 184 -6.48 -3.12 -7.90
N VAL A 185 -6.23 -4.40 -7.58
CA VAL A 185 -5.62 -4.82 -6.31
C VAL A 185 -4.25 -4.19 -6.07
N SER A 186 -3.41 -4.05 -7.10
CA SER A 186 -2.09 -3.41 -6.94
C SER A 186 -2.18 -1.89 -6.78
N VAL A 187 -3.23 -1.25 -7.33
CA VAL A 187 -3.54 0.16 -7.09
C VAL A 187 -4.00 0.35 -5.64
N SER A 188 -4.91 -0.50 -5.16
CA SER A 188 -5.32 -0.52 -3.75
C SER A 188 -4.11 -0.68 -2.83
N GLY A 189 -3.20 -1.62 -3.18
CA GLY A 189 -1.93 -1.81 -2.48
C GLY A 189 -1.10 -0.54 -2.40
N GLY A 190 -0.96 0.18 -3.51
CA GLY A 190 -0.23 1.45 -3.55
C GLY A 190 -0.84 2.52 -2.64
N VAL A 191 -2.17 2.67 -2.65
CA VAL A 191 -2.91 3.65 -1.81
C VAL A 191 -2.75 3.32 -0.32
N VAL A 192 -3.01 2.07 0.07
CA VAL A 192 -2.96 1.65 1.48
C VAL A 192 -1.53 1.69 2.01
N LEU A 193 -0.56 1.16 1.27
CA LEU A 193 0.85 1.18 1.69
C LEU A 193 1.40 2.59 1.83
N TRP A 194 1.02 3.53 0.93
CA TRP A 194 1.39 4.93 1.06
C TRP A 194 0.82 5.56 2.33
N GLU A 195 -0.44 5.31 2.65
CA GLU A 195 -1.08 5.83 3.86
C GLU A 195 -0.39 5.32 5.13
N PHE A 196 -0.14 4.00 5.21
CA PHE A 196 0.58 3.40 6.35
C PHE A 196 2.00 3.93 6.47
N PHE A 197 2.75 4.02 5.37
CA PHE A 197 4.09 4.58 5.34
C PHE A 197 4.12 6.02 5.84
N CYS A 198 3.18 6.87 5.39
CA CYS A 198 3.09 8.27 5.84
C CYS A 198 2.81 8.37 7.34
N ARG A 199 1.88 7.57 7.87
CA ARG A 199 1.51 7.58 9.30
C ARG A 199 2.65 7.09 10.20
N ILE A 200 3.38 6.06 9.77
CA ILE A 200 4.55 5.55 10.50
C ILE A 200 5.66 6.60 10.50
N ARG A 201 5.98 7.16 9.32
CA ARG A 201 7.08 8.11 9.16
C ARG A 201 6.83 9.46 9.85
N SER A 202 5.58 9.91 9.96
CA SER A 202 5.26 11.21 10.57
C SER A 202 5.51 11.26 12.07
N LYS A 203 5.83 10.12 12.72
CA LYS A 203 6.08 10.01 14.16
C LYS A 203 7.47 9.45 14.50
N ALA A 204 8.30 9.15 13.49
CA ALA A 204 9.71 8.82 13.65
C ALA A 204 10.54 10.10 13.61
#